data_8c922b2896d45856453516ad28e6eb7a
#
_entry.id   8c922b2896d45856453516ad28e6eb7a
#
_cell.length_a   1.000
_cell.length_b   1.000
_cell.length_c   1.000
_cell.angle_alpha   90.00
_cell.angle_beta   90.00
_cell.angle_gamma   90.00
#
_symmetry.space_group_name_H-M   'P 1'
#
loop_
_entity.id
_entity.type
_entity.pdbx_description
1 polymer ?
#
loop_
_entity_poly.entity_id
_entity_poly.type
_entity_poly.pdbx_seq_one_letter_code
_entity_poly.pdbx_strand_id
1 'polypeptide(L)'
;MKSSLSLLLLTSALSNFALATEIKSGGETSTTKEGANAFSMPAANLPMAKRLDFSVGNSFFRNPWVPAPASTDARDGLGPLFNTNGCQNCHIKDGRGHPPEPNDTQAVSMLVRLSIPAVTEQQKAIYAVNGVVPEPTYGGQLQDFSLPDQKPEGRIHITYDEVVVTFADGTPVALRKPNLKILDLAYGEMHPDVQMSARXXXXXXXXPPMIGLGLLEAIPDATLLQWADPEDRDGDGISGRVNQVRDVRTGEMAIGRFGWKAGQPNIMQQNAAAFNGDLGLTSHLFPQENCTEKQTLCRDLPNGGSPEVSDNILDFVEFYAQHLAVPVRRNVQDPQVQLGEKLFAQAGCQSCHKTNVLTQELAERPALSKQRIQPYTDLLLHDMGEGLSDGRPEALASAREWRTAPLWGIGYTQEVNGHTYFLHDGRARNVLEAVLW
;
A
#
# COMPACT_ATOMS: atom_id res chain seq x y z
N MET A 1 56.94 17.95 -6.87
CA MET A 1 56.23 17.53 -5.66
C MET A 1 54.94 18.34 -5.40
N LYS A 2 54.21 18.78 -6.48
CA LYS A 2 52.98 19.58 -6.29
C LYS A 2 51.74 18.94 -6.97
N SER A 3 51.84 17.72 -7.51
CA SER A 3 50.72 17.10 -8.24
C SER A 3 50.02 15.99 -7.47
N SER A 4 50.54 15.61 -6.29
CA SER A 4 49.95 14.48 -5.55
C SER A 4 48.86 14.90 -4.54
N LEU A 5 48.85 16.20 -4.14
CA LEU A 5 47.90 16.66 -3.12
C LEU A 5 46.50 16.93 -3.70
N SER A 6 46.45 17.31 -4.98
CA SER A 6 45.16 17.62 -5.62
C SER A 6 44.35 16.38 -5.94
N LEU A 7 44.99 15.23 -6.17
CA LEU A 7 44.29 13.99 -6.49
C LEU A 7 43.63 13.35 -5.26
N LEU A 8 44.27 13.50 -4.10
CA LEU A 8 43.71 12.97 -2.85
C LEU A 8 42.47 13.74 -2.38
N LEU A 9 42.44 15.05 -2.63
CA LEU A 9 41.30 15.88 -2.24
C LEU A 9 40.06 15.60 -3.15
N LEU A 10 40.31 15.31 -4.42
CA LEU A 10 39.19 14.99 -5.36
C LEU A 10 38.54 13.64 -5.04
N THR A 11 39.34 12.65 -4.65
CA THR A 11 38.83 11.33 -4.32
C THR A 11 38.03 11.32 -3.02
N SER A 12 38.43 12.11 -2.06
CA SER A 12 37.70 12.19 -0.78
C SER A 12 36.39 12.95 -0.94
N ALA A 13 36.34 13.96 -1.81
CA ALA A 13 35.14 14.71 -2.07
C ALA A 13 34.09 13.85 -2.83
N LEU A 14 34.56 13.05 -3.78
CA LEU A 14 33.68 12.15 -4.54
C LEU A 14 33.12 11.04 -3.66
N SER A 15 33.93 10.52 -2.74
CA SER A 15 33.49 9.48 -1.80
C SER A 15 32.42 10.01 -0.86
N ASN A 16 32.61 11.22 -0.37
CA ASN A 16 31.66 11.85 0.55
C ASN A 16 30.32 12.17 -0.16
N PHE A 17 30.39 12.57 -1.41
CA PHE A 17 29.21 12.88 -2.19
C PHE A 17 28.40 11.61 -2.47
N ALA A 18 29.07 10.52 -2.85
CA ALA A 18 28.43 9.23 -3.10
C ALA A 18 27.78 8.68 -1.83
N LEU A 19 28.46 8.81 -0.68
CA LEU A 19 27.94 8.36 0.61
C LEU A 19 26.69 9.14 1.01
N ALA A 20 26.70 10.46 0.83
CA ALA A 20 25.55 11.31 1.16
C ALA A 20 24.34 10.95 0.31
N THR A 21 24.54 10.64 -0.96
CA THR A 21 23.47 10.22 -1.86
C THR A 21 22.88 8.86 -1.45
N GLU A 22 23.75 7.97 -1.02
CA GLU A 22 23.33 6.62 -0.60
C GLU A 22 22.48 6.62 0.66
N ILE A 23 22.71 7.58 1.56
CA ILE A 23 21.95 7.68 2.81
C ILE A 23 20.51 8.14 2.56
N LYS A 24 20.31 9.03 1.58
CA LYS A 24 19.02 9.66 1.30
C LYS A 24 18.20 8.81 0.32
N SER A 25 17.54 7.75 0.83
CA SER A 25 16.74 6.86 -0.03
C SER A 25 15.61 7.59 -0.75
N GLY A 26 15.09 8.67 -0.17
CA GLY A 26 14.06 9.51 -0.81
C GLY A 26 14.62 10.77 -1.47
N GLY A 27 15.93 10.81 -1.76
CA GLY A 27 16.54 12.01 -2.31
C GLY A 27 16.45 13.16 -1.31
N GLU A 28 16.28 14.38 -1.82
CA GLU A 28 16.20 15.57 -0.97
C GLU A 28 14.93 15.64 -0.14
N THR A 29 13.92 14.79 -0.44
CA THR A 29 12.72 14.71 0.41
C THR A 29 12.98 14.01 1.73
N SER A 30 14.09 13.29 1.88
CA SER A 30 14.36 12.40 3.01
C SER A 30 14.42 13.17 4.34
N THR A 31 13.93 12.51 5.40
CA THR A 31 13.95 13.08 6.75
C THR A 31 14.98 12.37 7.62
N THR A 32 15.59 13.13 8.54
CA THR A 32 16.49 12.58 9.56
C THR A 32 15.75 12.22 10.85
N LYS A 33 14.43 12.35 10.87
CA LYS A 33 13.63 12.01 12.06
C LYS A 33 13.72 10.51 12.35
N GLU A 34 14.02 10.18 13.58
CA GLU A 34 14.07 8.79 14.06
C GLU A 34 12.94 8.52 15.04
N GLY A 35 12.79 7.26 15.42
CA GLY A 35 11.84 6.84 16.44
C GLY A 35 10.43 6.67 15.93
N ALA A 36 9.48 6.73 16.85
CA ALA A 36 8.08 6.38 16.59
C ALA A 36 7.38 7.28 15.57
N ASN A 37 7.94 8.46 15.28
CA ASN A 37 7.35 9.40 14.31
C ASN A 37 8.16 9.50 13.03
N ALA A 38 9.01 8.53 12.76
CA ALA A 38 9.91 8.56 11.60
C ALA A 38 9.14 8.60 10.27
N PHE A 39 7.89 8.09 10.24
CA PHE A 39 7.10 8.01 9.01
C PHE A 39 6.13 9.18 8.83
N SER A 40 6.04 10.11 9.80
CA SER A 40 5.00 11.15 9.80
C SER A 40 5.52 12.54 9.46
N MET A 41 6.71 12.63 8.89
CA MET A 41 7.35 13.92 8.60
C MET A 41 7.04 14.37 7.16
N PRO A 42 6.87 15.66 6.96
CA PRO A 42 6.78 16.17 5.59
C PRO A 42 8.12 16.08 4.88
N ALA A 43 8.09 15.99 3.56
CA ALA A 43 9.30 16.02 2.74
C ALA A 43 10.20 17.16 3.19
N ALA A 44 11.50 16.88 3.41
CA ALA A 44 12.42 17.86 3.97
C ALA A 44 12.58 19.09 3.07
N ASN A 45 12.44 18.92 1.75
CA ASN A 45 12.53 20.00 0.77
C ASN A 45 11.19 20.65 0.44
N LEU A 46 10.11 20.30 1.17
CA LEU A 46 8.81 20.92 0.94
C LEU A 46 8.87 22.41 1.33
N PRO A 47 8.51 23.33 0.41
CA PRO A 47 8.56 24.74 0.75
C PRO A 47 7.68 25.08 1.96
N MET A 48 8.12 26.04 2.76
CA MET A 48 7.41 26.45 3.97
C MET A 48 5.94 26.85 3.64
N ALA A 49 5.71 27.51 2.49
CA ALA A 49 4.36 27.91 2.07
C ALA A 49 3.44 26.70 1.85
N LYS A 50 3.98 25.52 1.61
CA LYS A 50 3.20 24.31 1.35
C LYS A 50 3.02 23.44 2.58
N ARG A 51 3.64 23.79 3.69
CA ARG A 51 3.51 22.99 4.93
C ARG A 51 2.10 23.09 5.52
N LEU A 52 1.42 24.19 5.29
CA LEU A 52 0.03 24.30 5.72
C LEU A 52 -0.86 23.31 4.96
N ASP A 53 -0.68 23.18 3.65
CA ASP A 53 -1.44 22.21 2.85
C ASP A 53 -1.21 20.79 3.36
N PHE A 54 0.06 20.46 3.69
CA PHE A 54 0.40 19.16 4.27
C PHE A 54 -0.34 18.95 5.59
N SER A 55 -0.38 19.97 6.46
CA SER A 55 -1.06 19.88 7.76
C SER A 55 -2.57 19.73 7.61
N VAL A 56 -3.17 20.41 6.66
CA VAL A 56 -4.61 20.28 6.39
C VAL A 56 -4.92 18.85 5.93
N GLY A 57 -4.12 18.33 5.00
CA GLY A 57 -4.28 16.95 4.54
C GLY A 57 -4.15 15.95 5.67
N ASN A 58 -3.16 16.16 6.56
CA ASN A 58 -2.99 15.33 7.75
C ASN A 58 -4.23 15.36 8.64
N SER A 59 -4.86 16.52 8.75
CA SER A 59 -6.06 16.66 9.59
C SER A 59 -7.19 15.75 9.09
N PHE A 60 -7.41 15.71 7.77
CA PHE A 60 -8.44 14.83 7.19
C PHE A 60 -8.03 13.36 7.24
N PHE A 61 -6.75 13.07 7.16
CA PHE A 61 -6.24 11.70 7.27
C PHE A 61 -6.37 11.16 8.69
N ARG A 62 -6.09 12.00 9.68
CA ARG A 62 -5.95 11.58 11.08
C ARG A 62 -7.26 11.62 11.86
N ASN A 63 -8.06 12.67 11.65
CA ASN A 63 -9.24 12.87 12.49
C ASN A 63 -10.40 11.99 12.04
N PRO A 64 -11.19 11.47 12.96
CA PRO A 64 -12.28 10.55 12.61
C PRO A 64 -13.41 11.25 11.87
N TRP A 65 -14.03 10.51 10.95
CA TRP A 65 -15.28 10.84 10.31
C TRP A 65 -16.42 10.36 11.17
N VAL A 66 -17.56 11.02 11.10
CA VAL A 66 -18.71 10.76 11.98
C VAL A 66 -19.97 10.55 11.14
N PRO A 67 -20.99 9.89 11.69
CA PRO A 67 -22.26 9.74 10.95
C PRO A 67 -22.93 11.08 10.68
N ALA A 68 -23.63 11.18 9.54
CA ALA A 68 -24.42 12.35 9.21
C ALA A 68 -25.81 12.24 9.85
N PRO A 69 -26.46 13.36 10.20
CA PRO A 69 -25.92 14.73 10.14
C PRO A 69 -25.11 15.09 11.38
N ALA A 70 -24.07 15.88 11.20
CA ALA A 70 -23.23 16.31 12.31
C ALA A 70 -22.87 17.80 12.19
N SER A 71 -22.43 18.36 13.33
CA SER A 71 -21.98 19.76 13.34
C SER A 71 -20.64 19.96 12.61
N THR A 72 -19.92 18.85 12.34
CA THR A 72 -18.68 18.88 11.59
C THR A 72 -18.93 18.46 10.14
N ASP A 73 -19.64 19.32 9.39
CA ASP A 73 -20.07 19.03 8.02
C ASP A 73 -18.94 18.56 7.11
N ALA A 74 -17.71 19.02 7.35
CA ALA A 74 -16.56 18.65 6.51
C ALA A 74 -16.08 17.21 6.72
N ARG A 75 -16.57 16.54 7.76
CA ARG A 75 -16.16 15.15 8.08
C ARG A 75 -17.35 14.31 8.57
N ASP A 76 -18.55 14.56 8.02
CA ASP A 76 -19.68 13.69 8.32
C ASP A 76 -20.03 12.79 7.13
N GLY A 77 -20.92 11.84 7.35
CA GLY A 77 -21.35 10.88 6.34
C GLY A 77 -20.75 9.49 6.46
N LEU A 78 -20.02 9.22 7.54
CA LEU A 78 -19.40 7.90 7.78
C LEU A 78 -20.41 6.77 7.58
N GLY A 79 -20.00 5.74 6.86
CA GLY A 79 -20.77 4.53 6.69
C GLY A 79 -21.89 4.67 5.66
N PRO A 80 -22.98 3.86 5.82
CA PRO A 80 -23.39 3.08 7.05
C PRO A 80 -22.61 1.80 7.33
N LEU A 81 -21.93 1.22 6.31
CA LEU A 81 -21.04 0.08 6.50
C LEU A 81 -19.61 0.56 6.23
N PHE A 82 -18.67 0.13 7.05
CA PHE A 82 -17.31 0.62 6.95
C PHE A 82 -16.32 -0.33 7.63
N ASN A 83 -15.03 -0.06 7.47
CA ASN A 83 -13.96 -0.79 8.17
C ASN A 83 -13.30 0.07 9.23
N THR A 84 -13.33 1.40 9.04
CA THR A 84 -12.70 2.33 9.96
C THR A 84 -13.38 3.69 9.84
N ASN A 85 -13.24 4.52 10.86
CA ASN A 85 -13.73 5.89 10.77
C ASN A 85 -12.59 6.91 10.53
N GLY A 86 -11.38 6.43 10.23
CA GLY A 86 -10.26 7.33 9.94
C GLY A 86 -9.07 6.57 9.44
N CYS A 87 -8.31 7.18 8.53
CA CYS A 87 -7.18 6.51 7.88
C CYS A 87 -6.09 6.12 8.88
N GLN A 88 -5.87 6.98 9.87
CA GLN A 88 -4.83 6.77 10.88
C GLN A 88 -5.08 5.55 11.77
N ASN A 89 -6.32 5.06 11.86
CA ASN A 89 -6.61 3.87 12.68
C ASN A 89 -5.95 2.62 12.10
N CYS A 90 -5.82 2.58 10.77
CA CYS A 90 -5.16 1.47 10.08
C CYS A 90 -3.69 1.80 9.81
N HIS A 91 -3.39 3.06 9.51
CA HIS A 91 -2.03 3.55 9.25
C HIS A 91 -1.49 4.32 10.46
N ILE A 92 -1.40 3.66 11.59
CA ILE A 92 -0.96 4.31 12.83
C ILE A 92 0.41 4.95 12.58
N LYS A 93 0.49 6.27 12.79
CA LYS A 93 1.70 7.06 12.54
C LYS A 93 2.22 6.89 11.11
N ASP A 94 1.29 6.78 10.16
CA ASP A 94 1.58 6.61 8.73
C ASP A 94 2.34 5.34 8.40
N GLY A 95 2.31 4.38 9.31
CA GLY A 95 2.95 3.08 9.14
C GLY A 95 2.00 2.04 8.55
N ARG A 96 2.32 0.79 8.83
CA ARG A 96 1.60 -0.35 8.24
C ARG A 96 0.67 -1.02 9.25
N GLY A 97 -0.36 -1.68 8.72
CA GLY A 97 -1.31 -2.45 9.52
C GLY A 97 -0.75 -3.81 9.94
N HIS A 98 -1.56 -4.53 10.69
CA HIS A 98 -1.22 -5.87 11.20
C HIS A 98 -2.47 -6.75 11.20
N PRO A 99 -2.31 -8.08 11.20
CA PRO A 99 -3.46 -8.97 11.33
C PRO A 99 -4.04 -8.88 12.76
N PRO A 100 -5.30 -9.26 12.94
CA PRO A 100 -5.87 -9.28 14.30
C PRO A 100 -5.13 -10.28 15.19
N GLU A 101 -4.97 -9.93 16.45
CA GLU A 101 -4.43 -10.86 17.45
C GLU A 101 -5.52 -11.89 17.81
N PRO A 102 -5.14 -13.05 18.37
CA PRO A 102 -6.11 -14.13 18.59
C PRO A 102 -7.34 -13.76 19.40
N ASN A 103 -7.23 -12.77 20.28
CA ASN A 103 -8.34 -12.37 21.13
C ASN A 103 -9.08 -11.13 20.63
N ASP A 104 -8.68 -10.57 19.49
CA ASP A 104 -9.35 -9.40 18.95
C ASP A 104 -10.72 -9.79 18.39
N THR A 105 -11.70 -8.97 18.68
CA THR A 105 -13.05 -9.17 18.16
C THR A 105 -13.26 -8.52 16.81
N GLN A 106 -12.36 -7.62 16.43
CA GLN A 106 -12.41 -6.90 15.15
C GLN A 106 -11.02 -6.77 14.56
N ALA A 107 -10.95 -6.77 13.24
CA ALA A 107 -9.69 -6.71 12.52
C ALA A 107 -9.44 -5.28 12.02
N VAL A 108 -9.11 -4.39 12.95
CA VAL A 108 -9.09 -2.94 12.70
C VAL A 108 -8.21 -2.54 11.52
N SER A 109 -7.06 -3.17 11.35
CA SER A 109 -6.14 -2.78 10.27
C SER A 109 -5.91 -3.88 9.25
N MET A 110 -6.85 -4.81 9.13
CA MET A 110 -6.86 -5.83 8.08
C MET A 110 -8.19 -5.78 7.34
N LEU A 111 -8.13 -5.81 6.02
CA LEU A 111 -9.29 -5.84 5.15
C LEU A 111 -9.37 -7.18 4.44
N VAL A 112 -10.58 -7.60 4.09
CA VAL A 112 -10.78 -8.75 3.21
C VAL A 112 -11.43 -8.26 1.92
N ARG A 113 -10.69 -8.36 0.82
CA ARG A 113 -11.20 -8.06 -0.51
C ARG A 113 -12.00 -9.25 -1.03
N LEU A 114 -13.10 -8.97 -1.71
CA LEU A 114 -14.04 -9.98 -2.18
C LEU A 114 -14.25 -9.83 -3.68
N SER A 115 -14.36 -10.95 -4.38
CA SER A 115 -14.75 -10.96 -5.79
C SER A 115 -15.25 -12.34 -6.15
N ILE A 116 -15.80 -12.46 -7.37
CA ILE A 116 -16.16 -13.76 -7.95
C ILE A 116 -15.51 -13.86 -9.34
N PRO A 117 -15.34 -15.07 -9.87
CA PRO A 117 -14.81 -15.22 -11.22
C PRO A 117 -15.72 -14.58 -12.27
N ALA A 118 -15.11 -14.03 -13.31
CA ALA A 118 -15.85 -13.46 -14.45
C ALA A 118 -16.18 -14.59 -15.42
N VAL A 119 -17.39 -15.09 -15.35
CA VAL A 119 -17.84 -16.24 -16.16
C VAL A 119 -18.76 -15.80 -17.30
N THR A 120 -19.78 -14.98 -17.00
CA THR A 120 -20.73 -14.49 -18.01
C THR A 120 -20.12 -13.34 -18.81
N GLU A 121 -20.70 -13.05 -19.97
CA GLU A 121 -20.23 -11.91 -20.78
C GLU A 121 -20.40 -10.58 -20.03
N GLN A 122 -21.46 -10.43 -19.24
CA GLN A 122 -21.67 -9.26 -18.41
C GLN A 122 -20.56 -9.14 -17.35
N GLN A 123 -20.24 -10.25 -16.70
CA GLN A 123 -19.15 -10.26 -15.69
C GLN A 123 -17.79 -9.96 -16.32
N LYS A 124 -17.54 -10.47 -17.52
CA LYS A 124 -16.28 -10.18 -18.24
C LYS A 124 -16.17 -8.69 -18.58
N ALA A 125 -17.29 -8.05 -18.94
CA ALA A 125 -17.33 -6.62 -19.19
C ALA A 125 -17.05 -5.82 -17.92
N ILE A 126 -17.59 -6.24 -16.78
CA ILE A 126 -17.32 -5.62 -15.47
C ILE A 126 -15.83 -5.77 -15.13
N TYR A 127 -15.29 -6.98 -15.32
CA TYR A 127 -13.87 -7.23 -15.03
C TYR A 127 -12.96 -6.36 -15.89
N ALA A 128 -13.30 -6.19 -17.17
CA ALA A 128 -12.48 -5.37 -18.09
C ALA A 128 -12.38 -3.92 -17.62
N VAL A 129 -13.41 -3.41 -16.96
CA VAL A 129 -13.46 -2.03 -16.46
C VAL A 129 -12.87 -1.94 -15.05
N ASN A 130 -13.28 -2.83 -14.15
CA ASN A 130 -13.00 -2.71 -12.72
C ASN A 130 -11.82 -3.55 -12.25
N GLY A 131 -11.36 -4.49 -13.07
CA GLY A 131 -10.30 -5.43 -12.68
C GLY A 131 -10.76 -6.56 -11.78
N VAL A 132 -12.00 -6.54 -11.33
CA VAL A 132 -12.62 -7.58 -10.51
C VAL A 132 -14.13 -7.57 -10.77
N VAL A 133 -14.82 -8.66 -10.44
CA VAL A 133 -16.28 -8.71 -10.34
C VAL A 133 -16.62 -8.78 -8.85
N PRO A 134 -17.25 -7.76 -8.28
CA PRO A 134 -17.58 -7.79 -6.85
C PRO A 134 -18.49 -8.96 -6.47
N GLU A 135 -18.36 -9.44 -5.25
CA GLU A 135 -19.27 -10.45 -4.70
C GLU A 135 -20.69 -9.84 -4.61
N PRO A 136 -21.73 -10.51 -5.09
CA PRO A 136 -23.05 -9.85 -5.25
C PRO A 136 -23.73 -9.41 -3.95
N THR A 137 -23.47 -10.06 -2.83
CA THR A 137 -24.12 -9.73 -1.55
C THR A 137 -23.32 -8.70 -0.74
N TYR A 138 -21.99 -8.82 -0.77
CA TYR A 138 -21.09 -8.07 0.11
C TYR A 138 -20.18 -7.10 -0.64
N GLY A 139 -20.26 -7.04 -1.95
CA GLY A 139 -19.47 -6.09 -2.72
C GLY A 139 -18.01 -6.50 -2.88
N GLY A 140 -17.14 -5.52 -3.04
CA GLY A 140 -15.71 -5.74 -3.31
C GLY A 140 -14.83 -5.85 -2.07
N GLN A 141 -15.41 -5.59 -0.89
CA GLN A 141 -14.65 -5.57 0.37
C GLN A 141 -15.62 -5.81 1.51
N LEU A 142 -15.23 -6.68 2.44
CA LEU A 142 -16.05 -6.93 3.63
C LEU A 142 -15.96 -5.74 4.58
N GLN A 143 -17.10 -5.17 4.97
CA GLN A 143 -17.15 -4.11 6.00
C GLN A 143 -17.55 -4.74 7.32
N ASP A 144 -16.62 -4.74 8.27
CA ASP A 144 -16.81 -5.40 9.56
C ASP A 144 -17.27 -4.46 10.66
N PHE A 145 -17.64 -3.22 10.31
CA PHE A 145 -18.28 -2.24 11.21
C PHE A 145 -19.52 -1.68 10.53
N SER A 146 -20.40 -1.13 11.37
CA SER A 146 -21.63 -0.48 10.89
C SER A 146 -22.06 0.62 11.85
N LEU A 147 -22.91 1.50 11.37
CA LEU A 147 -23.66 2.42 12.23
C LEU A 147 -24.62 1.62 13.12
N PRO A 148 -25.07 2.19 14.26
CA PRO A 148 -25.87 1.44 15.23
C PRO A 148 -27.16 0.79 14.67
N ASP A 149 -27.77 1.39 13.66
CA ASP A 149 -29.02 0.88 13.09
C ASP A 149 -28.80 -0.15 11.99
N GLN A 150 -27.56 -0.55 11.77
CA GLN A 150 -27.16 -1.55 10.77
C GLN A 150 -26.39 -2.66 11.45
N LYS A 151 -26.25 -3.77 10.75
CA LYS A 151 -25.36 -4.86 11.19
C LYS A 151 -24.10 -4.84 10.33
N PRO A 152 -22.93 -5.07 10.96
CA PRO A 152 -21.72 -5.30 10.16
C PRO A 152 -21.93 -6.48 9.22
N GLU A 153 -21.19 -6.49 8.13
CA GLU A 153 -21.35 -7.56 7.12
C GLU A 153 -20.93 -8.92 7.64
N GLY A 154 -19.91 -8.95 8.48
CA GLY A 154 -19.38 -10.17 9.03
C GLY A 154 -18.17 -9.86 9.90
N ARG A 155 -17.50 -10.92 10.35
CA ARG A 155 -16.33 -10.78 11.23
C ARG A 155 -15.19 -11.62 10.67
N ILE A 156 -14.03 -11.01 10.55
CA ILE A 156 -12.82 -11.66 10.04
C ILE A 156 -12.24 -12.56 11.14
N HIS A 157 -11.95 -13.81 10.80
CA HIS A 157 -11.36 -14.77 11.71
C HIS A 157 -10.20 -15.48 11.02
N ILE A 158 -9.03 -15.44 11.65
CA ILE A 158 -7.82 -16.04 11.07
C ILE A 158 -7.19 -16.97 12.09
N THR A 159 -6.91 -18.18 11.66
CA THR A 159 -6.08 -19.13 12.40
C THR A 159 -4.85 -19.45 11.57
N TYR A 160 -3.87 -20.08 12.18
CA TYR A 160 -2.60 -20.38 11.50
C TYR A 160 -2.21 -21.83 11.69
N ASP A 161 -1.76 -22.45 10.61
CA ASP A 161 -1.08 -23.74 10.63
C ASP A 161 0.43 -23.51 10.53
N GLU A 162 1.20 -24.37 11.16
CA GLU A 162 2.65 -24.30 11.10
C GLU A 162 3.16 -24.97 9.80
N VAL A 163 4.09 -24.30 9.12
CA VAL A 163 4.81 -24.85 7.96
C VAL A 163 6.30 -24.72 8.26
N VAL A 164 7.01 -25.84 8.28
CA VAL A 164 8.43 -25.85 8.62
C VAL A 164 9.27 -25.84 7.34
N VAL A 165 10.17 -24.85 7.25
CA VAL A 165 11.19 -24.77 6.20
C VAL A 165 12.53 -25.12 6.86
N THR A 166 13.32 -26.00 6.23
CA THR A 166 14.60 -26.44 6.79
C THR A 166 15.73 -25.91 5.90
N PHE A 167 16.67 -25.21 6.52
CA PHE A 167 17.87 -24.74 5.83
C PHE A 167 18.78 -25.92 5.46
N ALA A 168 19.72 -25.67 4.55
CA ALA A 168 20.64 -26.69 4.08
C ALA A 168 21.47 -27.32 5.24
N ASP A 169 21.72 -26.55 6.29
CA ASP A 169 22.46 -27.06 7.47
C ASP A 169 21.56 -27.83 8.46
N GLY A 170 20.28 -28.03 8.12
CA GLY A 170 19.33 -28.71 8.96
C GLY A 170 18.55 -27.85 9.94
N THR A 171 18.82 -26.57 10.01
CA THR A 171 18.12 -25.66 10.92
C THR A 171 16.66 -25.49 10.48
N PRO A 172 15.68 -25.78 11.35
CA PRO A 172 14.27 -25.58 11.00
C PRO A 172 13.83 -24.17 11.31
N VAL A 173 12.93 -23.61 10.48
CA VAL A 173 12.24 -22.35 10.75
C VAL A 173 10.75 -22.59 10.58
N ALA A 174 9.98 -22.30 11.61
CA ALA A 174 8.53 -22.47 11.59
C ALA A 174 7.89 -21.20 11.01
N LEU A 175 7.24 -21.35 9.87
CA LEU A 175 6.41 -20.32 9.26
C LEU A 175 4.96 -20.55 9.67
N ARG A 176 4.10 -19.54 9.51
CA ARG A 176 2.68 -19.70 9.81
C ARG A 176 1.85 -19.44 8.55
N LYS A 177 0.99 -20.40 8.21
CA LYS A 177 0.10 -20.32 7.04
C LYS A 177 -1.28 -19.89 7.53
N PRO A 178 -1.83 -18.77 7.06
CA PRO A 178 -3.13 -18.30 7.54
C PRO A 178 -4.29 -19.09 6.93
N ASN A 179 -5.33 -19.29 7.74
CA ASN A 179 -6.62 -19.84 7.34
C ASN A 179 -7.67 -18.78 7.63
N LEU A 180 -8.23 -18.19 6.59
CA LEU A 180 -9.19 -17.09 6.67
C LEU A 180 -10.60 -17.64 6.66
N LYS A 181 -11.44 -17.17 7.58
CA LYS A 181 -12.88 -17.41 7.58
C LYS A 181 -13.62 -16.10 7.86
N ILE A 182 -14.82 -15.98 7.31
CA ILE A 182 -15.72 -14.89 7.67
C ILE A 182 -16.86 -15.49 8.49
N LEU A 183 -17.06 -14.97 9.68
CA LEU A 183 -18.08 -15.43 10.60
C LEU A 183 -19.20 -14.40 10.66
N ASP A 184 -20.37 -14.85 11.13
CA ASP A 184 -21.51 -13.97 11.46
C ASP A 184 -21.98 -13.12 10.26
N LEU A 185 -22.07 -13.74 9.09
CA LEU A 185 -22.58 -13.07 7.89
C LEU A 185 -24.01 -12.57 8.13
N ALA A 186 -24.24 -11.28 7.95
CA ALA A 186 -25.51 -10.63 8.33
C ALA A 186 -26.50 -10.47 7.18
N TYR A 187 -26.07 -10.64 5.92
CA TYR A 187 -26.90 -10.32 4.74
C TYR A 187 -27.11 -11.53 3.84
N GLY A 188 -26.89 -12.72 4.37
CA GLY A 188 -27.06 -13.97 3.65
C GLY A 188 -25.73 -14.63 3.28
N GLU A 189 -25.79 -15.71 2.56
CA GLU A 189 -24.61 -16.46 2.16
C GLU A 189 -23.85 -15.72 1.07
N MET A 190 -22.54 -15.86 1.08
CA MET A 190 -21.70 -15.38 -0.02
C MET A 190 -21.88 -16.31 -1.23
N HIS A 191 -21.57 -15.76 -2.40
CA HIS A 191 -21.52 -16.55 -3.63
C HIS A 191 -20.60 -17.77 -3.42
N PRO A 192 -21.00 -18.96 -3.92
CA PRO A 192 -20.20 -20.18 -3.68
C PRO A 192 -18.77 -20.10 -4.25
N ASP A 193 -18.54 -19.29 -5.27
CA ASP A 193 -17.20 -19.14 -5.88
C ASP A 193 -16.48 -17.88 -5.40
N VAL A 194 -16.84 -17.36 -4.22
CA VAL A 194 -16.20 -16.14 -3.70
C VAL A 194 -14.69 -16.33 -3.56
N GLN A 195 -13.97 -15.32 -3.98
CA GLN A 195 -12.51 -15.22 -3.84
C GLN A 195 -12.23 -14.20 -2.75
N MET A 196 -11.50 -14.59 -1.72
CA MET A 196 -11.21 -13.74 -0.55
C MET A 196 -9.73 -13.51 -0.43
N SER A 197 -9.34 -12.24 -0.27
CA SER A 197 -7.93 -11.86 -0.08
C SER A 197 -7.80 -10.99 1.16
N ALA A 198 -7.21 -11.53 2.21
CA ALA A 198 -6.90 -10.78 3.44
C ALA A 198 -5.65 -9.95 3.19
N ARG A 199 -5.74 -8.67 3.50
CA ARG A 199 -4.63 -7.76 3.26
C ARG A 199 -4.46 -6.80 4.45
N UNK A 200 -3.32 -6.73 4.89
CA UNK A 200 -3.08 -5.82 5.96
C UNK A 200 -3.44 -4.43 5.58
N UNK A 201 -4.29 -3.81 6.14
CA UNK A 201 -4.93 -2.65 5.96
C UNK A 201 -4.37 -1.87 4.91
N UNK A 202 -5.01 -1.92 4.29
CA UNK A 202 -4.53 -1.10 3.35
C UNK A 202 -5.57 -0.35 2.70
N UNK A 203 -6.02 0.28 3.32
CA UNK A 203 -6.88 1.06 2.64
C UNK A 203 -6.23 1.49 1.44
N UNK A 204 -5.84 1.95 1.43
CA UNK A 204 -5.42 2.50 0.32
C UNK A 204 -4.15 1.93 -0.24
N UNK A 205 -3.63 1.73 0.24
CA UNK A 205 -2.48 1.34 -0.38
C UNK A 205 -1.85 0.17 0.28
N UNK A 206 -2.14 -0.52 0.44
CA UNK A 206 -1.53 -1.52 0.96
C UNK A 206 -0.74 -1.27 2.15
N UNK A 207 -0.87 -1.51 3.04
CA UNK A 207 -0.38 -1.36 3.73
C UNK A 207 0.68 -1.31 3.87
N PRO A 208 1.61 -1.13 3.15
CA PRO A 208 2.94 -0.66 3.49
C PRO A 208 2.89 0.72 4.13
N PRO A 209 4.01 1.14 4.71
CA PRO A 209 4.04 2.51 5.24
C PRO A 209 3.69 3.54 4.16
N MET A 210 3.14 4.66 4.59
CA MET A 210 2.71 5.73 3.67
C MET A 210 3.88 6.53 3.09
N ILE A 211 5.09 6.31 3.57
CA ILE A 211 6.26 7.09 3.17
C ILE A 211 6.59 6.91 1.69
N GLY A 212 6.99 7.98 1.05
CA GLY A 212 7.57 7.96 -0.30
C GLY A 212 6.58 7.70 -1.43
N LEU A 213 5.28 7.69 -1.16
CA LEU A 213 4.30 7.34 -2.21
C LEU A 213 4.35 8.32 -3.39
N GLY A 214 4.51 9.61 -3.12
CA GLY A 214 4.62 10.60 -4.20
C GLY A 214 5.86 10.40 -5.06
N LEU A 215 6.96 9.92 -4.47
CA LEU A 215 8.15 9.58 -5.23
C LEU A 215 7.91 8.35 -6.11
N LEU A 216 7.21 7.35 -5.60
CA LEU A 216 6.86 6.16 -6.41
C LEU A 216 5.93 6.55 -7.56
N GLU A 217 4.99 7.44 -7.30
CA GLU A 217 4.09 7.96 -8.35
C GLU A 217 4.89 8.70 -9.44
N ALA A 218 6.00 9.33 -9.06
CA ALA A 218 6.83 10.12 -9.97
C ALA A 218 7.86 9.29 -10.76
N ILE A 219 7.93 7.98 -10.55
CA ILE A 219 8.78 7.13 -11.39
C ILE A 219 8.18 7.13 -12.81
N PRO A 220 8.96 7.42 -13.85
CA PRO A 220 8.40 7.43 -15.21
C PRO A 220 7.85 6.06 -15.63
N ASP A 221 6.73 6.06 -16.34
CA ASP A 221 6.18 4.83 -16.93
C ASP A 221 7.24 4.08 -17.74
N ALA A 222 8.06 4.82 -18.50
CA ALA A 222 9.11 4.22 -19.33
C ALA A 222 10.10 3.41 -18.50
N THR A 223 10.39 3.85 -17.28
CA THR A 223 11.29 3.12 -16.39
C THR A 223 10.67 1.77 -15.98
N LEU A 224 9.41 1.77 -15.60
CA LEU A 224 8.71 0.54 -15.24
C LEU A 224 8.64 -0.43 -16.40
N LEU A 225 8.34 0.07 -17.60
CA LEU A 225 8.26 -0.76 -18.79
C LEU A 225 9.64 -1.32 -19.19
N GLN A 226 10.69 -0.56 -18.95
CA GLN A 226 12.06 -1.01 -19.21
C GLN A 226 12.47 -2.16 -18.28
N TRP A 227 12.02 -2.10 -17.04
CA TRP A 227 12.31 -3.14 -16.04
C TRP A 227 11.46 -4.39 -16.26
N ALA A 228 10.29 -4.27 -16.89
CA ALA A 228 9.38 -5.39 -17.09
C ALA A 228 9.98 -6.38 -18.09
N ASP A 229 9.85 -7.66 -17.78
CA ASP A 229 10.28 -8.74 -18.66
C ASP A 229 9.34 -9.94 -18.51
N PRO A 230 8.08 -9.78 -18.93
CA PRO A 230 7.07 -10.84 -18.69
C PRO A 230 7.38 -12.17 -19.36
N GLU A 231 8.26 -12.18 -20.34
CA GLU A 231 8.62 -13.41 -21.07
C GLU A 231 9.98 -13.97 -20.63
N ASP A 232 10.61 -13.35 -19.62
CA ASP A 232 11.93 -13.75 -19.11
C ASP A 232 12.93 -13.90 -20.25
N ARG A 233 13.06 -12.85 -21.06
CA ARG A 233 13.91 -12.88 -22.25
C ARG A 233 15.39 -12.99 -21.92
N ASP A 234 15.81 -12.45 -20.77
CA ASP A 234 17.20 -12.54 -20.37
C ASP A 234 17.52 -13.86 -19.65
N GLY A 235 16.49 -14.67 -19.35
CA GLY A 235 16.68 -16.02 -18.81
C GLY A 235 17.13 -16.05 -17.36
N ASP A 236 16.89 -14.98 -16.60
CA ASP A 236 17.29 -14.95 -15.19
C ASP A 236 16.25 -15.59 -14.24
N GLY A 237 15.12 -16.04 -14.79
CA GLY A 237 14.07 -16.70 -14.04
C GLY A 237 13.06 -15.71 -13.41
N ILE A 238 13.16 -14.43 -13.74
CA ILE A 238 12.29 -13.39 -13.16
C ILE A 238 11.50 -12.75 -14.29
N SER A 239 10.16 -12.79 -14.19
CA SER A 239 9.26 -12.39 -15.26
C SER A 239 8.29 -11.29 -14.81
N GLY A 240 8.80 -10.25 -14.18
CA GLY A 240 7.99 -9.15 -13.68
C GLY A 240 7.24 -8.41 -14.78
N ARG A 241 6.00 -8.00 -14.49
CA ARG A 241 5.18 -7.24 -15.44
C ARG A 241 4.39 -6.15 -14.74
N VAL A 242 4.00 -5.10 -15.49
CA VAL A 242 3.13 -4.06 -14.98
C VAL A 242 1.69 -4.58 -14.90
N ASN A 243 0.91 -4.06 -13.95
CA ASN A 243 -0.54 -4.20 -14.02
C ASN A 243 -1.09 -3.07 -14.90
N GLN A 244 -2.22 -3.33 -15.56
CA GLN A 244 -2.92 -2.33 -16.37
C GLN A 244 -4.29 -2.14 -15.75
N VAL A 245 -4.58 -0.92 -15.34
CA VAL A 245 -5.80 -0.62 -14.59
C VAL A 245 -6.44 0.66 -15.14
N ARG A 246 -7.73 0.82 -14.90
CA ARG A 246 -8.46 1.98 -15.39
C ARG A 246 -8.23 3.18 -14.46
N ASP A 247 -7.85 4.30 -15.02
CA ASP A 247 -7.88 5.59 -14.33
C ASP A 247 -9.32 6.08 -14.42
N VAL A 248 -10.02 6.14 -13.30
CA VAL A 248 -11.45 6.46 -13.29
C VAL A 248 -11.73 7.91 -13.70
N ARG A 249 -10.76 8.80 -13.53
CA ARG A 249 -10.93 10.21 -13.91
C ARG A 249 -10.88 10.42 -15.42
N THR A 250 -10.00 9.71 -16.11
CA THR A 250 -9.84 9.84 -17.57
C THR A 250 -10.60 8.79 -18.35
N GLY A 251 -10.91 7.66 -17.73
CA GLY A 251 -11.50 6.50 -18.39
C GLY A 251 -10.51 5.67 -19.17
N GLU A 252 -9.22 6.01 -19.14
CA GLU A 252 -8.20 5.32 -19.91
C GLU A 252 -7.41 4.34 -19.05
N MET A 253 -6.78 3.38 -19.72
CA MET A 253 -5.92 2.42 -19.03
C MET A 253 -4.59 3.07 -18.67
N ALA A 254 -4.08 2.73 -17.49
CA ALA A 254 -2.83 3.26 -16.95
C ALA A 254 -2.08 2.13 -16.24
N ILE A 255 -0.79 2.34 -16.02
CA ILE A 255 0.01 1.39 -15.25
C ILE A 255 -0.41 1.48 -13.78
N GLY A 256 -0.76 0.33 -13.19
CA GLY A 256 -1.03 0.23 -11.77
C GLY A 256 0.25 0.31 -10.97
N ARG A 257 0.21 1.04 -9.85
CA ARG A 257 1.40 1.28 -8.99
C ARG A 257 1.15 0.99 -7.54
N PHE A 258 -0.08 1.17 -7.06
CA PHE A 258 -0.40 1.13 -5.63
C PHE A 258 -1.33 -0.03 -5.32
N GLY A 259 -1.31 -0.44 -4.05
CA GLY A 259 -1.99 -1.64 -3.60
C GLY A 259 -1.12 -2.88 -3.78
N TRP A 260 -1.48 -3.94 -3.07
CA TRP A 260 -0.67 -5.17 -3.03
C TRP A 260 -0.57 -5.86 -4.40
N LYS A 261 -1.54 -5.63 -5.29
CA LYS A 261 -1.53 -6.18 -6.65
C LYS A 261 -1.46 -5.06 -7.70
N ALA A 262 -0.96 -3.88 -7.31
CA ALA A 262 -0.83 -2.74 -8.22
C ALA A 262 -2.17 -2.42 -8.91
N GLY A 263 -3.24 -2.41 -8.13
CA GLY A 263 -4.58 -2.21 -8.64
C GLY A 263 -5.01 -0.75 -8.78
N GLN A 264 -4.17 0.19 -8.37
CA GLN A 264 -4.49 1.62 -8.43
C GLN A 264 -3.40 2.38 -9.18
N PRO A 265 -3.80 3.27 -10.11
CA PRO A 265 -2.79 3.94 -10.96
C PRO A 265 -2.12 5.14 -10.30
N ASN A 266 -2.80 5.80 -9.36
CA ASN A 266 -2.28 7.02 -8.74
C ASN A 266 -2.82 7.17 -7.33
N ILE A 267 -2.23 8.11 -6.58
CA ILE A 267 -2.57 8.33 -5.17
C ILE A 267 -3.99 8.90 -5.03
N MET A 268 -4.39 9.80 -5.92
CA MET A 268 -5.74 10.38 -5.87
C MET A 268 -6.81 9.28 -5.91
N GLN A 269 -6.73 8.38 -6.89
CA GLN A 269 -7.70 7.29 -7.02
C GLN A 269 -7.61 6.32 -5.85
N GLN A 270 -6.39 6.03 -5.40
CA GLN A 270 -6.15 5.17 -4.24
C GLN A 270 -6.86 5.75 -3.00
N ASN A 271 -6.71 7.05 -2.76
CA ASN A 271 -7.33 7.71 -1.61
C ASN A 271 -8.85 7.73 -1.73
N ALA A 272 -9.37 8.06 -2.92
CA ALA A 272 -10.82 8.10 -3.14
C ALA A 272 -11.44 6.71 -2.97
N ALA A 273 -10.74 5.65 -3.45
CA ALA A 273 -11.19 4.28 -3.26
C ALA A 273 -11.21 3.89 -1.78
N ALA A 274 -10.24 4.39 -0.99
CA ALA A 274 -10.20 4.14 0.44
C ALA A 274 -11.34 4.87 1.17
N PHE A 275 -11.61 6.12 0.82
CA PHE A 275 -12.78 6.81 1.37
C PHE A 275 -14.05 6.02 1.12
N ASN A 276 -14.21 5.48 -0.09
CA ASN A 276 -15.42 4.73 -0.45
C ASN A 276 -15.44 3.35 0.21
N GLY A 277 -14.38 2.56 0.04
CA GLY A 277 -14.36 1.17 0.52
C GLY A 277 -14.20 1.02 2.02
N ASP A 278 -13.36 1.87 2.64
CA ASP A 278 -13.01 1.70 4.04
C ASP A 278 -13.90 2.51 4.98
N LEU A 279 -14.35 3.71 4.54
CA LEU A 279 -15.16 4.59 5.38
C LEU A 279 -16.61 4.71 4.91
N GLY A 280 -16.94 4.19 3.73
CA GLY A 280 -18.29 4.26 3.19
C GLY A 280 -18.68 5.65 2.71
N LEU A 281 -17.72 6.42 2.19
CA LEU A 281 -17.92 7.82 1.80
C LEU A 281 -17.85 7.99 0.29
N THR A 282 -18.78 8.73 -0.26
CA THR A 282 -18.81 9.03 -1.70
C THR A 282 -17.89 10.19 -2.06
N SER A 283 -17.42 10.20 -3.31
CA SER A 283 -16.65 11.29 -3.89
C SER A 283 -17.02 11.39 -5.37
N HIS A 284 -16.52 12.43 -6.06
CA HIS A 284 -16.74 12.52 -7.51
C HIS A 284 -16.12 11.35 -8.27
N LEU A 285 -15.02 10.77 -7.75
CA LEU A 285 -14.38 9.62 -8.39
C LEU A 285 -15.15 8.31 -8.13
N PHE A 286 -15.78 8.20 -6.97
CA PHE A 286 -16.59 7.04 -6.58
C PHE A 286 -17.91 7.55 -6.01
N PRO A 287 -18.87 7.90 -6.90
CA PRO A 287 -20.10 8.57 -6.46
C PRO A 287 -21.17 7.65 -5.89
N GLN A 288 -20.97 6.33 -5.99
CA GLN A 288 -21.99 5.37 -5.53
C GLN A 288 -21.74 4.96 -4.09
N GLU A 289 -22.83 4.86 -3.35
CA GLU A 289 -22.79 4.28 -2.00
C GLU A 289 -22.26 2.85 -2.09
N ASN A 290 -21.60 2.44 -1.02
CA ASN A 290 -20.95 1.13 -0.95
C ASN A 290 -21.92 0.02 -0.52
N CYS A 291 -23.20 0.16 -0.82
CA CYS A 291 -24.26 -0.77 -0.46
C CYS A 291 -24.67 -1.59 -1.66
N THR A 292 -24.85 -2.90 -1.47
CA THR A 292 -25.33 -3.78 -2.53
C THR A 292 -26.88 -3.81 -2.54
N GLU A 293 -27.44 -4.46 -3.55
CA GLU A 293 -28.89 -4.62 -3.65
C GLU A 293 -29.46 -5.44 -2.50
N LYS A 294 -28.67 -6.29 -1.87
CA LYS A 294 -29.12 -7.09 -0.73
C LYS A 294 -29.16 -6.30 0.58
N GLN A 295 -28.50 -5.15 0.61
CA GLN A 295 -28.37 -4.32 1.81
C GLN A 295 -29.31 -3.13 1.73
N THR A 296 -30.60 -3.43 1.66
CA THR A 296 -31.63 -2.44 1.32
C THR A 296 -31.71 -1.27 2.30
N LEU A 297 -31.57 -1.53 3.61
CA LEU A 297 -31.64 -0.48 4.62
C LEU A 297 -30.47 0.51 4.52
N CYS A 298 -29.34 0.05 4.03
CA CYS A 298 -28.13 0.86 3.88
C CYS A 298 -28.38 2.13 3.06
N ARG A 299 -29.17 1.99 1.98
CA ARG A 299 -29.42 3.09 1.03
C ARG A 299 -30.32 4.19 1.57
N ASP A 300 -31.09 3.89 2.61
CA ASP A 300 -32.09 4.81 3.13
C ASP A 300 -31.59 5.67 4.29
N LEU A 301 -30.36 5.46 4.71
CA LEU A 301 -29.79 6.19 5.85
C LEU A 301 -29.29 7.58 5.42
N PRO A 302 -29.28 8.54 6.36
CA PRO A 302 -28.75 9.87 6.06
C PRO A 302 -27.30 9.81 5.60
N ASN A 303 -26.97 10.64 4.62
CA ASN A 303 -25.58 10.79 4.16
C ASN A 303 -25.10 12.22 4.40
N GLY A 304 -23.80 12.44 4.21
CA GLY A 304 -23.16 13.73 4.46
C GLY A 304 -23.14 14.66 3.26
N GLY A 305 -23.83 14.31 2.19
CA GLY A 305 -23.85 15.13 0.98
C GLY A 305 -23.66 14.32 -0.29
N SER A 306 -23.57 15.00 -1.38
CA SER A 306 -23.41 14.35 -2.69
C SER A 306 -22.45 15.19 -3.56
N PRO A 307 -21.15 14.91 -3.49
CA PRO A 307 -20.48 13.87 -2.70
C PRO A 307 -20.21 14.29 -1.25
N GLU A 308 -19.91 13.30 -0.43
CA GLU A 308 -19.56 13.53 0.99
C GLU A 308 -18.13 14.06 1.13
N VAL A 309 -17.21 13.53 0.33
CA VAL A 309 -15.82 13.99 0.31
C VAL A 309 -15.65 14.92 -0.88
N SER A 310 -15.44 16.22 -0.57
CA SER A 310 -15.27 17.22 -1.62
C SER A 310 -13.94 17.05 -2.35
N ASP A 311 -13.84 17.64 -3.54
CA ASP A 311 -12.60 17.63 -4.30
C ASP A 311 -11.46 18.31 -3.54
N ASN A 312 -11.74 19.36 -2.79
CA ASN A 312 -10.72 20.03 -1.98
C ASN A 312 -10.15 19.09 -0.91
N ILE A 313 -11.01 18.30 -0.28
CA ILE A 313 -10.55 17.32 0.73
C ILE A 313 -9.66 16.27 0.06
N LEU A 314 -10.11 15.75 -1.10
CA LEU A 314 -9.29 14.79 -1.85
C LEU A 314 -7.94 15.38 -2.22
N ASP A 315 -7.91 16.63 -2.67
CA ASP A 315 -6.65 17.30 -3.03
C ASP A 315 -5.71 17.42 -1.83
N PHE A 316 -6.22 17.81 -0.67
CA PHE A 316 -5.41 17.94 0.54
C PHE A 316 -4.87 16.58 1.01
N VAL A 317 -5.70 15.54 0.96
CA VAL A 317 -5.27 14.20 1.40
C VAL A 317 -4.25 13.65 0.38
N GLU A 318 -4.45 13.89 -0.91
CA GLU A 318 -3.45 13.52 -1.92
C GLU A 318 -2.12 14.22 -1.65
N PHE A 319 -2.17 15.53 -1.41
CA PHE A 319 -0.95 16.31 -1.14
C PHE A 319 -0.21 15.76 0.08
N TYR A 320 -0.94 15.47 1.15
CA TYR A 320 -0.36 14.87 2.36
C TYR A 320 0.31 13.53 2.04
N ALA A 321 -0.42 12.63 1.39
CA ALA A 321 0.10 11.28 1.09
C ALA A 321 1.31 11.34 0.16
N GLN A 322 1.32 12.28 -0.79
CA GLN A 322 2.44 12.44 -1.73
C GLN A 322 3.72 12.93 -1.04
N HIS A 323 3.59 13.68 0.05
CA HIS A 323 4.74 14.38 0.65
C HIS A 323 5.19 13.82 1.99
N LEU A 324 4.75 12.62 2.36
CA LEU A 324 5.31 11.93 3.53
C LEU A 324 6.74 11.48 3.22
N ALA A 325 7.68 11.92 4.03
CA ALA A 325 9.12 11.73 3.78
C ALA A 325 9.58 10.30 4.07
N VAL A 326 10.55 9.85 3.30
CA VAL A 326 11.26 8.59 3.58
C VAL A 326 12.37 8.90 4.60
N PRO A 327 12.51 8.14 5.69
CA PRO A 327 13.65 8.33 6.59
C PRO A 327 14.97 7.97 5.91
N VAL A 328 16.03 8.67 6.27
CA VAL A 328 17.38 8.34 5.79
C VAL A 328 17.77 6.94 6.29
N ARG A 329 18.65 6.28 5.55
CA ARG A 329 19.23 5.01 5.99
C ARG A 329 20.07 5.21 7.24
N ARG A 330 20.01 4.25 8.15
CA ARG A 330 20.73 4.32 9.43
C ARG A 330 21.98 3.45 9.39
N ASN A 331 23.01 3.91 10.12
CA ASN A 331 24.19 3.12 10.45
C ASN A 331 24.91 2.58 9.21
N VAL A 332 24.97 3.37 8.14
CA VAL A 332 25.53 2.91 6.86
C VAL A 332 27.03 2.59 6.94
N GLN A 333 27.72 3.08 7.98
CA GLN A 333 29.12 2.77 8.19
C GLN A 333 29.34 1.49 9.02
N ASP A 334 28.30 0.95 9.61
CA ASP A 334 28.39 -0.29 10.38
C ASP A 334 28.77 -1.46 9.45
N PRO A 335 29.84 -2.20 9.77
CA PRO A 335 30.26 -3.32 8.91
C PRO A 335 29.15 -4.36 8.68
N GLN A 336 28.26 -4.58 9.66
CA GLN A 336 27.16 -5.52 9.51
C GLN A 336 26.13 -5.00 8.48
N VAL A 337 25.86 -3.68 8.47
CA VAL A 337 24.95 -3.08 7.48
C VAL A 337 25.57 -3.17 6.09
N GLN A 338 26.89 -2.93 5.98
CA GLN A 338 27.57 -3.05 4.69
C GLN A 338 27.60 -4.50 4.18
N LEU A 339 27.79 -5.45 5.07
CA LEU A 339 27.72 -6.87 4.71
C LEU A 339 26.30 -7.22 4.23
N GLY A 340 25.28 -6.74 4.92
CA GLY A 340 23.88 -6.95 4.52
C GLY A 340 23.59 -6.43 3.12
N GLU A 341 24.10 -5.23 2.79
CA GLU A 341 23.95 -4.66 1.45
C GLU A 341 24.59 -5.54 0.39
N LYS A 342 25.79 -6.06 0.68
CA LYS A 342 26.50 -6.97 -0.23
C LYS A 342 25.71 -8.27 -0.43
N LEU A 343 25.22 -8.85 0.67
CA LEU A 343 24.44 -10.10 0.62
C LEU A 343 23.12 -9.91 -0.11
N PHE A 344 22.46 -8.76 0.05
CA PHE A 344 21.22 -8.41 -0.65
C PHE A 344 21.46 -8.45 -2.17
N ALA A 345 22.58 -7.87 -2.62
CA ALA A 345 22.93 -7.90 -4.04
C ALA A 345 23.29 -9.31 -4.51
N GLN A 346 24.12 -10.04 -3.74
CA GLN A 346 24.56 -11.38 -4.09
C GLN A 346 23.41 -12.40 -4.14
N ALA A 347 22.42 -12.21 -3.27
CA ALA A 347 21.25 -13.09 -3.24
C ALA A 347 20.24 -12.80 -4.35
N GLY A 348 20.49 -11.78 -5.16
CA GLY A 348 19.62 -11.44 -6.29
C GLY A 348 18.40 -10.60 -5.92
N CYS A 349 18.32 -10.10 -4.69
CA CYS A 349 17.16 -9.34 -4.25
C CYS A 349 16.94 -8.06 -5.09
N GLN A 350 18.03 -7.49 -5.61
CA GLN A 350 17.97 -6.29 -6.43
C GLN A 350 17.33 -6.52 -7.80
N SER A 351 17.10 -7.76 -8.19
CA SER A 351 16.40 -8.04 -9.45
C SER A 351 14.97 -7.49 -9.43
N CYS A 352 14.32 -7.54 -8.25
CA CYS A 352 12.97 -6.98 -8.05
C CYS A 352 13.02 -5.71 -7.21
N HIS A 353 13.85 -5.66 -6.19
CA HIS A 353 13.97 -4.53 -5.27
C HIS A 353 14.99 -3.51 -5.79
N LYS A 354 14.61 -2.80 -6.87
CA LYS A 354 15.49 -1.84 -7.56
C LYS A 354 15.91 -0.71 -6.63
N THR A 355 17.19 -0.35 -6.73
CA THR A 355 17.82 0.56 -5.76
C THR A 355 18.18 1.93 -6.32
N ASN A 356 17.91 2.22 -7.58
CA ASN A 356 18.37 3.48 -8.17
C ASN A 356 17.43 3.90 -9.30
N VAL A 357 16.69 4.98 -9.06
CA VAL A 357 15.79 5.52 -10.08
C VAL A 357 15.69 7.03 -9.91
N LEU A 358 15.49 7.73 -11.03
CA LEU A 358 15.31 9.18 -11.05
C LEU A 358 13.85 9.48 -11.31
N THR A 359 13.21 10.27 -10.42
CA THR A 359 11.83 10.69 -10.63
C THR A 359 11.76 11.72 -11.75
N GLN A 360 10.61 11.76 -12.42
CA GLN A 360 10.39 12.71 -13.50
C GLN A 360 10.09 14.11 -12.96
N GLU A 361 10.14 15.08 -13.84
CA GLU A 361 9.76 16.44 -13.48
C GLU A 361 8.24 16.55 -13.42
N LEU A 362 7.73 17.06 -12.30
CA LEU A 362 6.32 17.32 -12.09
C LEU A 362 6.16 18.80 -11.72
N ALA A 363 5.66 19.60 -12.62
CA ALA A 363 5.57 21.06 -12.44
C ALA A 363 4.81 21.43 -11.16
N GLU A 364 3.76 20.67 -10.84
CA GLU A 364 2.91 20.95 -9.70
C GLU A 364 3.43 20.33 -8.39
N ARG A 365 4.48 19.52 -8.48
CA ARG A 365 5.08 18.83 -7.31
C ARG A 365 6.60 18.97 -7.37
N PRO A 366 7.12 20.19 -7.28
CA PRO A 366 8.57 20.40 -7.44
C PRO A 366 9.42 19.65 -6.41
N ALA A 367 8.93 19.48 -5.19
CA ALA A 367 9.68 18.74 -4.16
C ALA A 367 9.94 17.28 -4.55
N LEU A 368 9.05 16.70 -5.36
CA LEU A 368 9.16 15.29 -5.77
C LEU A 368 9.91 15.13 -7.09
N SER A 369 10.20 16.23 -7.78
CA SER A 369 10.75 16.23 -9.14
C SER A 369 12.25 15.96 -9.14
N LYS A 370 12.70 15.16 -10.11
CA LYS A 370 14.12 14.90 -10.37
C LYS A 370 14.89 14.47 -9.12
N GLN A 371 14.26 13.63 -8.32
CA GLN A 371 14.89 13.06 -7.13
C GLN A 371 15.52 11.72 -7.48
N ARG A 372 16.77 11.52 -7.07
CA ARG A 372 17.41 10.21 -7.17
C ARG A 372 17.03 9.43 -5.93
N ILE A 373 16.30 8.33 -6.12
CA ILE A 373 15.71 7.57 -5.01
C ILE A 373 16.17 6.12 -5.01
N GLN A 374 16.07 5.51 -3.84
CA GLN A 374 16.39 4.11 -3.62
C GLN A 374 15.16 3.44 -2.96
N PRO A 375 14.14 3.13 -3.76
CA PRO A 375 12.88 2.65 -3.18
C PRO A 375 12.91 1.16 -2.82
N TYR A 376 13.85 0.41 -3.36
CA TYR A 376 13.93 -1.04 -3.20
C TYR A 376 12.64 -1.70 -3.67
N THR A 377 12.20 -1.29 -4.87
CA THR A 377 11.05 -1.88 -5.56
C THR A 377 11.11 -1.54 -7.05
N ASP A 378 10.58 -2.43 -7.87
CA ASP A 378 10.33 -2.16 -9.28
C ASP A 378 8.85 -1.87 -9.56
N LEU A 379 7.98 -1.94 -8.53
CA LEU A 379 6.52 -1.78 -8.62
C LEU A 379 5.86 -2.79 -9.57
N LEU A 380 6.56 -3.82 -9.99
CA LEU A 380 6.04 -4.82 -10.93
C LEU A 380 5.38 -5.97 -10.17
N LEU A 381 4.50 -6.66 -10.87
CA LEU A 381 3.90 -7.92 -10.40
C LEU A 381 4.87 -9.06 -10.66
N HIS A 382 5.06 -9.90 -9.66
CA HIS A 382 5.87 -11.11 -9.77
C HIS A 382 5.10 -12.31 -9.24
N ASP A 383 5.23 -13.45 -9.92
CA ASP A 383 4.63 -14.71 -9.48
C ASP A 383 5.41 -15.20 -8.25
N MET A 384 4.77 -15.17 -7.11
CA MET A 384 5.39 -15.54 -5.83
C MET A 384 5.08 -16.99 -5.42
N GLY A 385 4.55 -17.76 -6.35
CA GLY A 385 4.30 -19.18 -6.10
C GLY A 385 2.97 -19.45 -5.40
N GLU A 386 2.66 -20.72 -5.32
CA GLU A 386 1.39 -21.19 -4.76
C GLU A 386 1.26 -20.88 -3.27
N GLY A 387 2.37 -20.87 -2.54
CA GLY A 387 2.36 -20.61 -1.10
C GLY A 387 1.81 -19.23 -0.74
N LEU A 388 2.00 -18.25 -1.61
CA LEU A 388 1.49 -16.88 -1.39
C LEU A 388 0.23 -16.57 -2.21
N SER A 389 -0.32 -17.55 -2.94
CA SER A 389 -1.53 -17.33 -3.73
C SER A 389 -2.72 -17.01 -2.81
N ASP A 390 -3.51 -16.00 -3.19
CA ASP A 390 -4.74 -15.66 -2.47
C ASP A 390 -6.01 -16.15 -3.21
N GLY A 391 -5.85 -16.76 -4.38
CA GLY A 391 -6.98 -17.22 -5.17
C GLY A 391 -7.77 -16.10 -5.85
N ARG A 392 -7.28 -14.85 -5.83
CA ARG A 392 -8.07 -13.69 -6.28
C ARG A 392 -7.28 -12.85 -7.29
N PRO A 393 -7.56 -13.01 -8.59
CA PRO A 393 -6.97 -12.12 -9.61
C PRO A 393 -7.48 -10.69 -9.47
N GLU A 394 -6.68 -9.73 -9.96
CA GLU A 394 -7.03 -8.31 -9.95
C GLU A 394 -6.43 -7.66 -11.19
N ALA A 395 -7.27 -7.31 -12.16
CA ALA A 395 -6.86 -6.86 -13.49
C ALA A 395 -5.91 -7.89 -14.13
N LEU A 396 -4.68 -7.54 -14.50
CA LEU A 396 -3.73 -8.51 -15.07
C LEU A 396 -3.07 -9.39 -14.00
N ALA A 397 -3.11 -8.96 -12.73
CA ALA A 397 -2.47 -9.73 -11.66
C ALA A 397 -3.20 -11.04 -11.44
N SER A 398 -2.48 -12.15 -11.53
CA SER A 398 -3.03 -13.47 -11.18
C SER A 398 -3.12 -13.62 -9.67
N ALA A 399 -3.74 -14.71 -9.21
CA ALA A 399 -3.84 -15.01 -7.78
C ALA A 399 -2.46 -15.14 -7.11
N ARG A 400 -1.43 -15.54 -7.88
CA ARG A 400 -0.08 -15.76 -7.37
C ARG A 400 0.83 -14.55 -7.48
N GLU A 401 0.39 -13.52 -8.21
CA GLU A 401 1.23 -12.35 -8.46
C GLU A 401 0.98 -11.25 -7.44
N TRP A 402 2.08 -10.66 -7.00
CA TRP A 402 2.09 -9.56 -6.03
C TRP A 402 3.06 -8.49 -6.49
N ARG A 403 2.71 -7.23 -6.22
CA ARG A 403 3.59 -6.10 -6.51
C ARG A 403 4.78 -6.11 -5.53
N THR A 404 5.98 -5.89 -6.05
CA THR A 404 7.17 -5.75 -5.20
C THR A 404 6.96 -4.61 -4.20
N ALA A 405 7.02 -4.91 -2.92
CA ALA A 405 6.86 -3.89 -1.88
C ALA A 405 8.13 -3.06 -1.75
N PRO A 406 8.01 -1.73 -1.61
CA PRO A 406 9.18 -0.90 -1.28
C PRO A 406 9.75 -1.32 0.07
N LEU A 407 11.06 -1.36 0.18
CA LEU A 407 11.69 -1.77 1.44
C LEU A 407 12.30 -0.61 2.22
N TRP A 408 12.30 0.62 1.65
CA TRP A 408 12.82 1.76 2.41
C TRP A 408 12.07 1.91 3.72
N GLY A 409 12.81 2.19 4.78
CA GLY A 409 12.24 2.45 6.10
C GLY A 409 11.71 1.25 6.87
N ILE A 410 11.76 0.03 6.31
CA ILE A 410 11.13 -1.12 6.99
C ILE A 410 11.76 -1.41 8.36
N GLY A 411 13.00 -1.01 8.57
CA GLY A 411 13.66 -1.17 9.86
C GLY A 411 13.00 -0.40 11.00
N TYR A 412 12.19 0.60 10.67
CA TYR A 412 11.45 1.37 11.68
C TYR A 412 10.11 0.76 12.08
N THR A 413 9.70 -0.33 11.45
CA THR A 413 8.33 -0.87 11.65
C THR A 413 8.03 -1.12 13.13
N GLN A 414 8.96 -1.73 13.87
CA GLN A 414 8.75 -1.99 15.30
C GLN A 414 8.60 -0.68 16.09
N GLU A 415 9.42 0.33 15.80
CA GLU A 415 9.37 1.59 16.53
C GLU A 415 8.10 2.39 16.22
N VAL A 416 7.66 2.37 14.97
CA VAL A 416 6.49 3.14 14.53
C VAL A 416 5.20 2.43 14.91
N ASN A 417 5.10 1.12 14.67
CA ASN A 417 3.83 0.40 14.73
C ASN A 417 3.74 -0.65 15.83
N GLY A 418 4.85 -0.94 16.53
CA GLY A 418 4.84 -1.90 17.63
C GLY A 418 4.85 -3.36 17.21
N HIS A 419 5.11 -3.65 15.95
CA HIS A 419 5.15 -5.02 15.42
C HIS A 419 6.13 -5.14 14.27
N THR A 420 6.38 -6.37 13.83
CA THR A 420 7.22 -6.65 12.66
C THR A 420 6.53 -7.66 11.72
N TYR A 421 5.24 -7.47 11.50
CA TYR A 421 4.50 -8.33 10.58
C TYR A 421 4.66 -7.83 9.14
N PHE A 422 5.00 -8.76 8.23
CA PHE A 422 5.30 -8.44 6.84
C PHE A 422 4.48 -9.32 5.89
N LEU A 423 4.65 -9.09 4.60
CA LEU A 423 3.87 -9.62 3.48
C LEU A 423 2.47 -8.99 3.47
N HIS A 424 1.67 -9.38 2.49
CA HIS A 424 0.39 -8.72 2.23
C HIS A 424 -0.64 -8.91 3.35
N ASP A 425 -0.54 -10.01 4.07
CA ASP A 425 -1.50 -10.38 5.13
C ASP A 425 -0.86 -10.47 6.51
N GLY A 426 0.41 -10.08 6.65
CA GLY A 426 1.08 -10.10 7.93
C GLY A 426 1.47 -11.48 8.44
N ARG A 427 1.44 -12.49 7.57
CA ARG A 427 1.77 -13.86 8.01
C ARG A 427 3.23 -14.00 8.47
N ALA A 428 4.12 -13.22 7.87
CA ALA A 428 5.54 -13.23 8.27
C ALA A 428 5.72 -12.36 9.51
N ARG A 429 6.28 -12.95 10.58
CA ARG A 429 6.46 -12.25 11.86
C ARG A 429 7.75 -11.44 11.90
N ASN A 430 8.60 -11.62 10.89
CA ASN A 430 9.86 -10.88 10.77
C ASN A 430 10.36 -11.00 9.33
N VAL A 431 11.49 -10.33 9.04
CA VAL A 431 12.05 -10.31 7.69
C VAL A 431 12.47 -11.71 7.23
N LEU A 432 13.05 -12.50 8.12
CA LEU A 432 13.47 -13.87 7.76
C LEU A 432 12.28 -14.69 7.25
N GLU A 433 11.18 -14.66 7.98
CA GLU A 433 9.98 -15.39 7.54
C GLU A 433 9.45 -14.86 6.20
N ALA A 434 9.53 -13.54 5.97
CA ALA A 434 9.08 -12.98 4.70
C ALA A 434 9.94 -13.45 3.53
N VAL A 435 11.24 -13.63 3.76
CA VAL A 435 12.16 -14.15 2.73
C VAL A 435 11.90 -15.63 2.43
N LEU A 436 11.50 -16.39 3.46
CA LEU A 436 11.31 -17.83 3.31
C LEU A 436 9.96 -18.23 2.72
N TRP A 437 8.96 -17.33 2.75
CA TRP A 437 7.67 -17.58 2.13
C TRP A 437 7.75 -17.50 0.61
#